data_dbc70515351835d6b54ebb4966c0db34
#
_entry.id   dbc70515351835d6b54ebb4966c0db34
#
_cell.length_a   1.000
_cell.length_b   1.000
_cell.length_c   1.000
_cell.angle_alpha   90.00
_cell.angle_beta   90.00
_cell.angle_gamma   90.00
#
_symmetry.space_group_name_H-M   'P 1'
#
loop_
_entity.id
_entity.type
_entity.pdbx_description
1 polymer ?
#
loop_
_entity_poly.entity_id
_entity_poly.type
_entity_poly.pdbx_seq_one_letter_code
_entity_poly.pdbx_strand_id
1 'polypeptide(L)'
;MDFNESSIFQDFCNELTEMGYNYSYSVVFCPDYGIPQRRRRLVLLASKLGEISILPKTHTPDNYVTVRDVISSLPPIESGEICVTDPLHRARQLSPLNIKRIQATKEGGSWRDWPDELVLDCFKKDSGRTYGSVYGRMKWNEPAPTMTTQCTGLGNGRFGHPEQDRAISLREAAIFQTFPENYQFAEHNNVSNPSIVCRQIGNAVPPMLGRVIARSIKEHLKQYKLWQEKN
;
A
#
# COMPACT_ATOMS: atom_id res chain seq x y z
N MET A 1 13.27 -4.36 11.88
CA MET A 1 13.57 -5.78 12.12
C MET A 1 14.61 -6.15 11.07
N ASP A 2 15.81 -6.46 11.50
CA ASP A 2 16.84 -6.97 10.60
C ASP A 2 16.62 -8.48 10.46
N PHE A 3 16.30 -8.94 9.25
CA PHE A 3 16.09 -10.37 8.98
C PHE A 3 17.38 -11.17 9.12
N ASN A 4 18.53 -10.53 8.99
CA ASN A 4 19.83 -11.16 9.16
C ASN A 4 20.10 -11.58 10.61
N GLU A 5 19.42 -10.97 11.58
CA GLU A 5 19.54 -11.32 13.01
C GLU A 5 18.52 -12.40 13.44
N SER A 6 17.60 -12.80 12.57
CA SER A 6 16.61 -13.83 12.88
C SER A 6 17.17 -15.22 12.63
N SER A 7 17.42 -15.99 13.69
CA SER A 7 17.87 -17.38 13.58
C SER A 7 16.93 -18.23 12.72
N ILE A 8 15.62 -18.10 12.89
CA ILE A 8 14.60 -18.81 12.10
C ILE A 8 14.73 -18.52 10.60
N PHE A 9 14.99 -17.26 10.24
CA PHE A 9 15.17 -16.92 8.84
C PHE A 9 16.48 -17.44 8.27
N GLN A 10 17.56 -17.45 9.08
CA GLN A 10 18.83 -18.06 8.70
C GLN A 10 18.72 -19.57 8.53
N ASP A 11 18.05 -20.26 9.45
CA ASP A 11 17.81 -21.71 9.36
C ASP A 11 17.04 -22.05 8.08
N PHE A 12 16.00 -21.29 7.75
CA PHE A 12 15.26 -21.42 6.48
C PHE A 12 16.17 -21.25 5.25
N CYS A 13 17.06 -20.26 5.26
CA CYS A 13 18.00 -20.03 4.17
C CYS A 13 19.03 -21.17 4.06
N ASN A 14 19.49 -21.71 5.18
CA ASN A 14 20.41 -22.86 5.21
C ASN A 14 19.74 -24.10 4.62
N GLU A 15 18.50 -24.40 5.00
CA GLU A 15 17.73 -25.51 4.42
C GLU A 15 17.58 -25.37 2.90
N LEU A 16 17.31 -24.15 2.39
CA LEU A 16 17.26 -23.91 0.93
C LEU A 16 18.58 -24.29 0.27
N THR A 17 19.72 -23.92 0.86
CA THR A 17 21.05 -24.24 0.35
C THR A 17 21.31 -25.75 0.38
N GLU A 18 20.99 -26.43 1.47
CA GLU A 18 21.12 -27.89 1.62
C GLU A 18 20.27 -28.65 0.60
N MET A 19 19.08 -28.11 0.25
CA MET A 19 18.20 -28.65 -0.80
C MET A 19 18.70 -28.34 -2.22
N GLY A 20 19.82 -27.63 -2.40
CA GLY A 20 20.41 -27.26 -3.68
C GLY A 20 19.78 -26.05 -4.36
N TYR A 21 19.13 -25.15 -3.60
CA TYR A 21 18.65 -23.89 -4.13
C TYR A 21 19.72 -22.81 -4.02
N ASN A 22 19.88 -22.03 -5.09
CA ASN A 22 20.43 -20.68 -5.04
C ASN A 22 19.31 -19.73 -4.69
N TYR A 23 19.52 -18.80 -3.78
CA TYR A 23 18.50 -17.83 -3.38
C TYR A 23 19.06 -16.41 -3.27
N SER A 24 18.18 -15.45 -3.40
CA SER A 24 18.42 -14.07 -3.02
C SER A 24 17.22 -13.49 -2.31
N TYR A 25 17.42 -12.54 -1.43
CA TYR A 25 16.32 -11.81 -0.79
C TYR A 25 16.66 -10.33 -0.63
N SER A 26 15.61 -9.52 -0.61
CA SER A 26 15.73 -8.08 -0.35
C SER A 26 14.44 -7.50 0.22
N VAL A 27 14.57 -6.42 1.01
CA VAL A 27 13.41 -5.63 1.43
C VAL A 27 13.07 -4.66 0.32
N VAL A 28 12.09 -5.02 -0.49
CA VAL A 28 11.60 -4.21 -1.62
C VAL A 28 10.80 -3.04 -1.11
N PHE A 29 11.14 -1.83 -1.54
CA PHE A 29 10.34 -0.62 -1.36
C PHE A 29 9.46 -0.41 -2.59
N CYS A 30 8.14 -0.50 -2.43
CA CYS A 30 7.19 -0.51 -3.53
C CYS A 30 7.30 0.67 -4.51
N PRO A 31 7.52 1.93 -4.07
CA PRO A 31 7.73 3.05 -4.99
C PRO A 31 8.89 2.88 -5.96
N ASP A 32 9.94 2.14 -5.61
CA ASP A 32 11.08 1.84 -6.50
C ASP A 32 10.65 1.07 -7.77
N TYR A 33 9.44 0.53 -7.79
CA TYR A 33 8.85 -0.24 -8.90
C TYR A 33 7.55 0.38 -9.45
N GLY A 34 7.34 1.69 -9.21
CA GLY A 34 6.19 2.43 -9.73
C GLY A 34 4.87 2.17 -9.01
N ILE A 35 4.92 1.60 -7.81
CA ILE A 35 3.73 1.37 -6.99
C ILE A 35 3.49 2.63 -6.13
N PRO A 36 2.33 3.29 -6.23
CA PRO A 36 2.05 4.58 -5.57
C PRO A 36 1.80 4.44 -4.06
N GLN A 37 2.60 3.62 -3.37
CA GLN A 37 2.41 3.29 -1.96
C GLN A 37 3.75 3.04 -1.25
N ARG A 38 3.97 3.70 -0.12
CA ARG A 38 5.13 3.54 0.76
C ARG A 38 5.07 2.22 1.55
N ARG A 39 5.17 1.11 0.82
CA ARG A 39 5.11 -0.25 1.39
C ARG A 39 6.45 -0.95 1.22
N ARG A 40 6.90 -1.63 2.27
CA ARG A 40 8.09 -2.47 2.22
C ARG A 40 7.68 -3.94 2.37
N ARG A 41 8.30 -4.82 1.59
CA ARG A 41 8.07 -6.26 1.65
C ARG A 41 9.38 -7.00 1.48
N LEU A 42 9.61 -8.00 2.32
CA LEU A 42 10.63 -9.00 2.06
C LEU A 42 10.20 -9.81 0.83
N VAL A 43 11.07 -9.88 -0.16
CA VAL A 43 10.94 -10.75 -1.32
C VAL A 43 12.14 -11.68 -1.30
N LEU A 44 11.89 -13.00 -1.28
CA LEU A 44 12.89 -14.03 -1.44
C LEU A 44 12.57 -14.80 -2.73
N LEU A 45 13.58 -14.98 -3.57
CA LEU A 45 13.54 -15.81 -4.76
C LEU A 45 14.54 -16.94 -4.59
N ALA A 46 14.14 -18.17 -4.96
CA ALA A 46 15.01 -19.34 -4.89
C ALA A 46 14.85 -20.18 -6.17
N SER A 47 15.96 -20.75 -6.66
CA SER A 47 15.97 -21.57 -7.88
C SER A 47 17.03 -22.66 -7.80
N LYS A 48 16.74 -23.84 -8.34
CA LYS A 48 17.74 -24.91 -8.59
C LYS A 48 18.48 -24.74 -9.92
N LEU A 49 18.10 -23.74 -10.72
CA LEU A 49 18.61 -23.52 -12.08
C LEU A 49 19.74 -22.46 -12.10
N GLY A 50 20.30 -22.09 -10.95
CA GLY A 50 21.35 -21.09 -10.81
C GLY A 50 20.88 -19.85 -10.04
N GLU A 51 21.71 -18.81 -10.08
CA GLU A 51 21.46 -17.55 -9.37
C GLU A 51 20.19 -16.86 -9.86
N ILE A 52 19.38 -16.38 -8.92
CA ILE A 52 18.13 -15.66 -9.19
C ILE A 52 18.05 -14.42 -8.33
N SER A 53 17.61 -13.32 -8.91
CA SER A 53 17.42 -12.05 -8.19
C SER A 53 16.21 -11.27 -8.72
N ILE A 54 15.70 -10.35 -7.90
CA ILE A 54 14.66 -9.43 -8.35
C ILE A 54 15.23 -8.47 -9.39
N LEU A 55 14.41 -8.09 -10.38
CA LEU A 55 14.78 -7.12 -11.41
C LEU A 55 15.20 -5.78 -10.79
N PRO A 56 16.06 -5.01 -11.48
CA PRO A 56 16.46 -3.69 -11.05
C PRO A 56 15.28 -2.75 -10.81
N LYS A 57 15.46 -1.78 -9.91
CA LYS A 57 14.49 -0.70 -9.66
C LYS A 57 14.24 0.09 -10.94
N THR A 58 12.99 0.50 -11.15
CA THR A 58 12.56 1.28 -12.31
C THR A 58 12.30 2.75 -11.99
N HIS A 59 12.20 3.09 -10.70
CA HIS A 59 11.89 4.43 -10.20
C HIS A 59 12.85 4.85 -9.09
N THR A 60 13.01 6.15 -8.95
CA THR A 60 13.80 6.84 -7.91
C THR A 60 12.91 7.87 -7.19
N PRO A 61 13.34 8.47 -6.07
CA PRO A 61 12.57 9.49 -5.38
C PRO A 61 12.06 10.64 -6.26
N ASP A 62 12.78 10.98 -7.33
CA ASP A 62 12.44 12.09 -8.22
C ASP A 62 11.27 11.78 -9.18
N ASN A 63 10.96 10.50 -9.38
CA ASN A 63 9.92 10.06 -10.30
C ASN A 63 8.98 8.98 -9.71
N TYR A 64 8.85 8.93 -8.38
CA TYR A 64 7.85 8.05 -7.75
C TYR A 64 6.44 8.45 -8.17
N VAL A 65 5.63 7.44 -8.45
CA VAL A 65 4.20 7.63 -8.69
C VAL A 65 3.52 8.13 -7.41
N THR A 66 2.84 9.27 -7.52
CA THR A 66 2.25 9.99 -6.38
C THR A 66 0.75 9.72 -6.23
N VAL A 67 0.18 10.17 -5.13
CA VAL A 67 -1.27 10.18 -4.92
C VAL A 67 -1.97 10.92 -6.05
N ARG A 68 -1.44 12.09 -6.46
CA ARG A 68 -1.99 12.92 -7.54
C ARG A 68 -2.09 12.15 -8.86
N ASP A 69 -1.04 11.45 -9.23
CA ASP A 69 -0.96 10.77 -10.52
C ASP A 69 -2.04 9.71 -10.70
N VAL A 70 -2.56 9.17 -9.60
CA VAL A 70 -3.45 7.98 -9.67
C VAL A 70 -4.89 8.23 -9.23
N ILE A 71 -5.18 9.26 -8.43
CA ILE A 71 -6.57 9.50 -7.98
C ILE A 71 -7.12 10.89 -8.31
N SER A 72 -6.33 11.83 -8.83
CA SER A 72 -6.81 13.20 -9.09
C SER A 72 -7.91 13.30 -10.14
N SER A 73 -8.02 12.30 -11.02
CA SER A 73 -9.07 12.25 -12.08
C SER A 73 -10.36 11.57 -11.63
N LEU A 74 -10.40 10.99 -10.42
CA LEU A 74 -11.62 10.37 -9.93
C LEU A 74 -12.68 11.43 -9.61
N PRO A 75 -13.97 11.12 -9.83
CA PRO A 75 -15.06 12.03 -9.45
C PRO A 75 -14.99 12.39 -7.97
N PRO A 76 -15.24 13.64 -7.57
CA PRO A 76 -15.35 13.98 -6.17
C PRO A 76 -16.57 13.30 -5.55
N ILE A 77 -16.42 12.84 -4.30
CA ILE A 77 -17.51 12.29 -3.49
C ILE A 77 -17.43 12.84 -2.07
N GLU A 78 -18.58 12.92 -1.41
CA GLU A 78 -18.68 13.36 -0.03
C GLU A 78 -18.50 12.20 0.96
N SER A 79 -18.37 12.54 2.24
CA SER A 79 -18.35 11.57 3.35
C SER A 79 -19.65 10.78 3.39
N GLY A 80 -19.56 9.45 3.23
CA GLY A 80 -20.71 8.54 3.18
C GLY A 80 -21.29 8.33 1.79
N GLU A 81 -20.83 9.06 0.78
CA GLU A 81 -21.31 8.97 -0.59
C GLU A 81 -20.76 7.75 -1.34
N ILE A 82 -21.54 7.31 -2.31
CA ILE A 82 -21.20 6.26 -3.27
C ILE A 82 -21.30 6.86 -4.67
N CYS A 83 -20.23 6.78 -5.44
CA CYS A 83 -20.23 7.22 -6.83
C CYS A 83 -21.19 6.36 -7.67
N VAL A 84 -22.06 7.02 -8.44
CA VAL A 84 -23.10 6.36 -9.25
C VAL A 84 -22.49 5.43 -10.31
N THR A 85 -21.39 5.85 -10.92
CA THR A 85 -20.74 5.12 -12.03
C THR A 85 -19.73 4.07 -11.56
N ASP A 86 -19.30 4.14 -10.30
CA ASP A 86 -18.36 3.17 -9.71
C ASP A 86 -18.72 2.88 -8.25
N PRO A 87 -19.49 1.83 -7.96
CA PRO A 87 -19.91 1.49 -6.59
C PRO A 87 -18.77 1.18 -5.62
N LEU A 88 -17.56 0.88 -6.12
CA LEU A 88 -16.36 0.73 -5.30
C LEU A 88 -15.80 2.10 -4.85
N HIS A 89 -16.07 3.17 -5.63
CA HIS A 89 -15.69 4.53 -5.26
C HIS A 89 -16.71 5.08 -4.26
N ARG A 90 -16.57 4.60 -3.03
CA ARG A 90 -17.44 4.91 -1.89
C ARG A 90 -16.63 5.31 -0.67
N ALA A 91 -17.00 6.39 -0.02
CA ALA A 91 -16.41 6.85 1.21
C ALA A 91 -17.17 6.37 2.44
N ARG A 92 -16.46 6.08 3.51
CA ARG A 92 -17.09 5.79 4.81
C ARG A 92 -17.69 7.07 5.38
N GLN A 93 -18.91 6.98 5.92
CA GLN A 93 -19.54 8.09 6.63
C GLN A 93 -18.72 8.47 7.87
N LEU A 94 -18.35 9.73 7.98
CA LEU A 94 -17.71 10.30 9.17
C LEU A 94 -18.77 10.85 10.14
N SER A 95 -18.49 10.79 11.43
CA SER A 95 -19.30 11.49 12.44
C SER A 95 -19.11 13.02 12.30
N PRO A 96 -20.08 13.85 12.79
CA PRO A 96 -19.94 15.30 12.76
C PRO A 96 -18.63 15.81 13.40
N LEU A 97 -18.16 15.16 14.46
CA LEU A 97 -16.89 15.48 15.09
C LEU A 97 -15.69 15.17 14.19
N ASN A 98 -15.72 14.03 13.47
CA ASN A 98 -14.63 13.68 12.55
C ASN A 98 -14.64 14.52 11.28
N ILE A 99 -15.79 15.06 10.84
CA ILE A 99 -15.85 16.10 9.80
C ILE A 99 -15.11 17.35 10.27
N LYS A 100 -15.41 17.86 11.48
CA LYS A 100 -14.68 19.04 12.02
C LYS A 100 -13.17 18.77 12.12
N ARG A 101 -12.78 17.56 12.51
CA ARG A 101 -11.37 17.16 12.62
C ARG A 101 -10.66 17.16 11.26
N ILE A 102 -11.27 16.58 10.24
CA ILE A 102 -10.63 16.55 8.92
C ILE A 102 -10.59 17.94 8.29
N GLN A 103 -11.60 18.78 8.50
CA GLN A 103 -11.61 20.17 8.07
C GLN A 103 -10.48 20.99 8.70
N ALA A 104 -10.15 20.71 9.96
CA ALA A 104 -9.05 21.34 10.67
C ALA A 104 -7.67 20.75 10.28
N THR A 105 -7.62 19.69 9.48
CA THR A 105 -6.37 19.02 9.08
C THR A 105 -5.92 19.51 7.72
N LYS A 106 -4.70 20.05 7.63
CA LYS A 106 -4.07 20.48 6.35
C LYS A 106 -3.66 19.28 5.49
N GLU A 107 -3.42 19.50 4.20
CA GLU A 107 -2.74 18.53 3.35
C GLU A 107 -1.42 18.08 4.00
N GLY A 108 -1.21 16.77 4.12
CA GLY A 108 -0.05 16.22 4.81
C GLY A 108 -0.03 16.38 6.33
N GLY A 109 -1.01 17.08 6.90
CA GLY A 109 -1.16 17.30 8.33
C GLY A 109 -1.76 16.11 9.08
N SER A 110 -2.07 16.33 10.36
CA SER A 110 -2.66 15.33 11.25
C SER A 110 -3.40 16.01 12.41
N TRP A 111 -3.80 15.24 13.42
CA TRP A 111 -4.40 15.76 14.65
C TRP A 111 -3.57 16.88 15.34
N ARG A 112 -2.29 17.00 14.99
CA ARG A 112 -1.42 18.08 15.52
C ARG A 112 -1.74 19.46 14.98
N ASP A 113 -2.53 19.54 13.92
CA ASP A 113 -3.00 20.82 13.34
C ASP A 113 -4.30 21.30 14.02
N TRP A 114 -4.89 20.47 14.89
CA TRP A 114 -6.21 20.76 15.45
C TRP A 114 -6.17 21.74 16.61
N PRO A 115 -7.21 22.55 16.77
CA PRO A 115 -7.43 23.27 18.02
C PRO A 115 -7.69 22.28 19.18
N ASP A 116 -7.36 22.68 20.38
CA ASP A 116 -7.33 21.82 21.58
C ASP A 116 -8.65 21.08 21.85
N GLU A 117 -9.79 21.69 21.52
CA GLU A 117 -11.13 21.09 21.69
C GLU A 117 -11.40 19.90 20.77
N LEU A 118 -10.66 19.75 19.67
CA LEU A 118 -10.78 18.61 18.77
C LEU A 118 -9.79 17.48 19.08
N VAL A 119 -8.76 17.76 19.89
CA VAL A 119 -7.72 16.81 20.25
C VAL A 119 -8.26 15.77 21.21
N LEU A 120 -8.02 14.48 20.91
CA LEU A 120 -8.40 13.38 21.80
C LEU A 120 -7.54 13.39 23.07
N ASP A 121 -8.14 13.08 24.23
CA ASP A 121 -7.41 13.02 25.50
C ASP A 121 -6.25 12.03 25.50
N CYS A 122 -6.35 10.95 24.73
CA CYS A 122 -5.24 10.00 24.59
C CYS A 122 -4.02 10.63 23.90
N PHE A 123 -4.18 11.63 23.02
CA PHE A 123 -3.06 12.31 22.34
C PHE A 123 -2.41 13.40 23.19
N LYS A 124 -3.08 13.86 24.26
CA LYS A 124 -2.52 14.79 25.24
C LYS A 124 -1.51 14.10 26.16
N LYS A 125 -1.57 12.77 26.27
CA LYS A 125 -0.62 11.95 27.04
C LYS A 125 0.67 11.70 26.26
N ASP A 126 1.80 11.53 26.93
CA ASP A 126 3.09 11.30 26.30
C ASP A 126 3.09 10.05 25.41
N SER A 127 2.42 8.97 25.82
CA SER A 127 2.25 7.76 25.02
C SER A 127 1.48 8.00 23.72
N GLY A 128 0.56 8.95 23.69
CA GLY A 128 -0.25 9.28 22.51
C GLY A 128 0.48 10.17 21.50
N ARG A 129 1.47 10.93 21.93
CA ARG A 129 2.24 11.84 21.07
C ARG A 129 3.01 11.15 19.94
N THR A 130 3.30 9.85 20.09
CA THR A 130 4.00 9.05 19.07
C THR A 130 3.14 8.72 17.84
N TYR A 131 1.80 8.77 17.96
CA TYR A 131 0.86 8.44 16.87
C TYR A 131 0.62 9.63 15.93
N GLY A 132 1.68 10.16 15.32
CA GLY A 132 1.62 11.36 14.48
C GLY A 132 0.96 11.21 13.11
N SER A 133 0.59 9.99 12.68
CA SER A 133 -0.01 9.74 11.36
C SER A 133 -1.52 9.56 11.37
N VAL A 134 -2.12 9.21 12.52
CA VAL A 134 -3.56 8.98 12.64
C VAL A 134 -4.36 10.27 12.40
N TYR A 135 -5.55 10.14 11.84
CA TYR A 135 -6.38 11.26 11.39
C TYR A 135 -5.69 12.19 10.38
N GLY A 136 -4.60 11.74 9.74
CA GLY A 136 -3.84 12.58 8.81
C GLY A 136 -4.46 12.58 7.42
N ARG A 137 -4.30 13.72 6.70
CA ARG A 137 -4.50 13.80 5.26
C ARG A 137 -3.25 13.35 4.52
N MET A 138 -3.43 12.67 3.42
CA MET A 138 -2.34 12.38 2.48
C MET A 138 -1.81 13.68 1.86
N LYS A 139 -0.64 13.58 1.23
CA LYS A 139 -0.12 14.62 0.35
C LYS A 139 -0.33 14.22 -1.10
N TRP A 140 -0.69 15.19 -1.93
CA TRP A 140 -0.85 14.99 -3.35
C TRP A 140 0.44 14.50 -4.05
N ASN A 141 1.56 15.11 -3.71
CA ASN A 141 2.83 14.94 -4.41
C ASN A 141 3.77 13.91 -3.75
N GLU A 142 3.22 12.98 -2.99
CA GLU A 142 3.95 11.86 -2.40
C GLU A 142 3.21 10.53 -2.68
N PRO A 143 3.92 9.38 -2.68
CA PRO A 143 3.26 8.08 -2.66
C PRO A 143 2.39 7.93 -1.41
N ALA A 144 1.25 7.26 -1.54
CA ALA A 144 0.33 7.00 -0.44
C ALA A 144 0.99 6.21 0.71
N PRO A 145 0.51 6.32 1.94
CA PRO A 145 0.95 5.45 3.04
C PRO A 145 0.61 3.98 2.75
N THR A 146 1.17 3.07 3.52
CA THR A 146 0.85 1.62 3.41
C THR A 146 -0.63 1.37 3.64
N MET A 147 -1.31 0.80 2.64
CA MET A 147 -2.70 0.36 2.78
C MET A 147 -2.80 -0.78 3.80
N THR A 148 -3.58 -0.54 4.85
CA THR A 148 -3.87 -1.51 5.90
C THR A 148 -5.26 -2.11 5.74
N THR A 149 -5.62 -3.07 6.55
CA THR A 149 -6.96 -3.68 6.57
C THR A 149 -8.08 -2.73 6.96
N GLN A 150 -7.75 -1.51 7.40
CA GLN A 150 -8.68 -0.46 7.81
C GLN A 150 -8.37 0.89 7.16
N CYS A 151 -7.77 0.90 5.98
CA CYS A 151 -7.29 2.10 5.30
C CYS A 151 -8.40 3.09 4.88
N THR A 152 -9.67 2.71 4.94
CA THR A 152 -10.81 3.63 4.72
C THR A 152 -11.32 4.29 6.00
N GLY A 153 -10.63 4.09 7.13
CA GLY A 153 -10.97 4.70 8.41
C GLY A 153 -10.05 5.86 8.76
N LEU A 154 -10.59 7.07 8.94
CA LEU A 154 -9.81 8.29 9.20
C LEU A 154 -8.90 8.17 10.43
N GLY A 155 -9.35 7.53 11.49
CA GLY A 155 -8.59 7.34 12.74
C GLY A 155 -7.52 6.25 12.70
N ASN A 156 -7.40 5.50 11.60
CA ASN A 156 -6.53 4.32 11.53
C ASN A 156 -5.16 4.59 10.87
N GLY A 157 -4.90 5.83 10.51
CA GLY A 157 -3.65 6.25 9.86
C GLY A 157 -3.81 7.57 9.11
N ARG A 158 -2.90 7.83 8.18
CA ARG A 158 -2.94 8.99 7.29
C ARG A 158 -3.80 8.66 6.05
N PHE A 159 -5.09 8.40 6.27
CA PHE A 159 -6.02 7.97 5.24
C PHE A 159 -7.07 9.03 4.86
N GLY A 160 -6.92 10.26 5.35
CA GLY A 160 -7.70 11.40 4.86
C GLY A 160 -7.34 11.71 3.41
N HIS A 161 -8.35 11.95 2.56
CA HIS A 161 -8.13 12.45 1.20
C HIS A 161 -7.36 13.78 1.26
N PRO A 162 -6.43 14.05 0.35
CA PRO A 162 -5.61 15.28 0.42
C PRO A 162 -6.42 16.58 0.50
N GLU A 163 -7.58 16.62 -0.14
CA GLU A 163 -8.41 17.83 -0.33
C GLU A 163 -9.85 17.65 0.20
N GLN A 164 -10.52 16.54 -0.14
CA GLN A 164 -11.92 16.31 0.23
C GLN A 164 -12.07 15.94 1.71
N ASP A 165 -13.17 16.33 2.35
CA ASP A 165 -13.40 16.14 3.80
C ASP A 165 -13.90 14.74 4.14
N ARG A 166 -13.11 13.73 3.74
CA ARG A 166 -13.40 12.30 3.94
C ARG A 166 -12.11 11.47 4.06
N ALA A 167 -12.25 10.26 4.51
CA ALA A 167 -11.22 9.25 4.30
C ALA A 167 -11.22 8.78 2.84
N ILE A 168 -10.14 8.12 2.40
CA ILE A 168 -10.10 7.53 1.06
C ILE A 168 -11.20 6.49 0.87
N SER A 169 -11.64 6.36 -0.37
CA SER A 169 -12.61 5.36 -0.81
C SER A 169 -11.97 3.98 -0.97
N LEU A 170 -12.80 2.94 -1.15
CA LEU A 170 -12.31 1.60 -1.49
C LEU A 170 -11.64 1.58 -2.88
N ARG A 171 -12.14 2.36 -3.85
CA ARG A 171 -11.54 2.50 -5.17
C ARG A 171 -10.14 3.09 -5.08
N GLU A 172 -9.99 4.18 -4.37
CA GLU A 172 -8.69 4.81 -4.15
C GLU A 172 -7.70 3.86 -3.46
N ALA A 173 -8.15 3.14 -2.43
CA ALA A 173 -7.33 2.14 -1.75
C ALA A 173 -6.90 1.00 -2.70
N ALA A 174 -7.79 0.54 -3.59
CA ALA A 174 -7.49 -0.48 -4.60
C ALA A 174 -6.47 0.03 -5.64
N ILE A 175 -6.59 1.28 -6.08
CA ILE A 175 -5.64 1.93 -6.99
C ILE A 175 -4.25 2.03 -6.35
N PHE A 176 -4.14 2.46 -5.10
CA PHE A 176 -2.86 2.51 -4.38
C PHE A 176 -2.23 1.13 -4.21
N GLN A 177 -3.04 0.07 -4.14
CA GLN A 177 -2.56 -1.31 -4.16
C GLN A 177 -2.31 -1.84 -5.58
N THR A 178 -2.53 -1.02 -6.62
CA THR A 178 -2.35 -1.38 -8.04
C THR A 178 -3.26 -2.49 -8.55
N PHE A 179 -4.45 -2.64 -7.98
CA PHE A 179 -5.47 -3.48 -8.58
C PHE A 179 -5.91 -2.90 -9.93
N PRO A 180 -6.13 -3.73 -10.95
CA PRO A 180 -6.71 -3.27 -12.21
C PRO A 180 -8.08 -2.59 -11.99
N GLU A 181 -8.43 -1.60 -12.82
CA GLU A 181 -9.71 -0.88 -12.68
C GLU A 181 -10.92 -1.81 -12.81
N ASN A 182 -10.83 -2.83 -13.65
CA ASN A 182 -11.87 -3.82 -13.89
C ASN A 182 -11.86 -4.97 -12.86
N TYR A 183 -11.00 -4.92 -11.81
CA TYR A 183 -10.99 -5.94 -10.79
C TYR A 183 -12.26 -5.87 -9.93
N GLN A 184 -12.94 -7.01 -9.80
CA GLN A 184 -14.18 -7.11 -9.04
C GLN A 184 -13.92 -7.75 -7.67
N PHE A 185 -14.14 -6.98 -6.61
CA PHE A 185 -14.10 -7.47 -5.23
C PHE A 185 -15.42 -8.10 -4.78
N ALA A 186 -16.49 -7.82 -5.51
CA ALA A 186 -17.82 -8.37 -5.36
C ALA A 186 -18.49 -8.37 -6.75
N GLU A 187 -19.61 -9.06 -6.88
CA GLU A 187 -20.37 -9.07 -8.13
C GLU A 187 -20.75 -7.63 -8.53
N HIS A 188 -20.30 -7.23 -9.73
CA HIS A 188 -20.44 -5.86 -10.27
C HIS A 188 -19.96 -4.76 -9.29
N ASN A 189 -19.01 -5.09 -8.38
CA ASN A 189 -18.58 -4.22 -7.28
C ASN A 189 -19.73 -3.71 -6.38
N ASN A 190 -20.85 -4.40 -6.36
CA ASN A 190 -21.94 -4.12 -5.42
C ASN A 190 -21.54 -4.60 -4.02
N VAL A 191 -20.84 -3.74 -3.29
CA VAL A 191 -20.20 -4.06 -2.03
C VAL A 191 -21.22 -4.02 -0.88
N SER A 192 -21.71 -5.19 -0.46
CA SER A 192 -22.58 -5.32 0.71
C SER A 192 -21.84 -5.09 2.04
N ASN A 193 -20.57 -5.49 2.11
CA ASN A 193 -19.73 -5.28 3.31
C ASN A 193 -18.39 -4.59 2.97
N PRO A 194 -18.35 -3.25 3.05
CA PRO A 194 -17.14 -2.47 2.75
C PRO A 194 -15.91 -2.85 3.60
N SER A 195 -16.12 -3.30 4.84
CA SER A 195 -15.01 -3.68 5.73
C SER A 195 -14.30 -4.96 5.27
N ILE A 196 -15.03 -5.90 4.67
CA ILE A 196 -14.43 -7.11 4.09
C ILE A 196 -13.57 -6.73 2.90
N VAL A 197 -14.06 -5.91 1.98
CA VAL A 197 -13.31 -5.45 0.81
C VAL A 197 -12.07 -4.65 1.23
N CYS A 198 -12.21 -3.73 2.20
CA CYS A 198 -11.07 -2.99 2.74
C CYS A 198 -9.98 -3.93 3.30
N ARG A 199 -10.39 -5.00 3.99
CA ARG A 199 -9.47 -6.02 4.51
C ARG A 199 -8.79 -6.79 3.40
N GLN A 200 -9.50 -7.18 2.35
CA GLN A 200 -8.94 -7.85 1.18
C GLN A 200 -7.90 -6.97 0.49
N ILE A 201 -8.22 -5.70 0.25
CA ILE A 201 -7.29 -4.72 -0.33
C ILE A 201 -6.03 -4.58 0.54
N GLY A 202 -6.19 -4.37 1.85
CA GLY A 202 -5.06 -4.14 2.77
C GLY A 202 -4.13 -5.35 2.92
N ASN A 203 -4.68 -6.57 2.90
CA ASN A 203 -3.92 -7.81 3.01
C ASN A 203 -3.23 -8.21 1.69
N ALA A 204 -3.66 -7.67 0.57
CA ALA A 204 -3.11 -8.05 -0.72
C ALA A 204 -1.63 -7.70 -0.87
N VAL A 205 -0.92 -8.53 -1.61
CA VAL A 205 0.34 -8.12 -2.25
C VAL A 205 -0.03 -7.25 -3.44
N PRO A 206 0.55 -6.05 -3.60
CA PRO A 206 0.25 -5.23 -4.77
C PRO A 206 0.45 -6.01 -6.07
N PRO A 207 -0.56 -6.12 -6.95
CA PRO A 207 -0.45 -6.86 -8.21
C PRO A 207 0.76 -6.47 -9.06
N MET A 208 1.15 -5.19 -9.05
CA MET A 208 2.35 -4.75 -9.74
C MET A 208 3.63 -5.35 -9.14
N LEU A 209 3.72 -5.51 -7.81
CA LEU A 209 4.85 -6.21 -7.20
C LEU A 209 4.87 -7.68 -7.61
N GLY A 210 3.71 -8.33 -7.66
CA GLY A 210 3.57 -9.70 -8.20
C GLY A 210 4.06 -9.80 -9.64
N ARG A 211 3.77 -8.80 -10.50
CA ARG A 211 4.29 -8.74 -11.88
C ARG A 211 5.81 -8.60 -11.94
N VAL A 212 6.41 -7.79 -11.05
CA VAL A 212 7.88 -7.65 -10.98
C VAL A 212 8.51 -8.99 -10.61
N ILE A 213 7.98 -9.66 -9.60
CA ILE A 213 8.44 -10.99 -9.17
C ILE A 213 8.31 -12.01 -10.32
N ALA A 214 7.15 -12.07 -10.97
CA ALA A 214 6.92 -12.98 -12.09
C ALA A 214 7.87 -12.70 -13.28
N ARG A 215 8.15 -11.43 -13.59
CA ARG A 215 9.12 -11.05 -14.61
C ARG A 215 10.54 -11.45 -14.22
N SER A 216 10.93 -11.31 -12.96
CA SER A 216 12.24 -11.75 -12.47
C SER A 216 12.44 -13.25 -12.69
N ILE A 217 11.43 -14.07 -12.35
CA ILE A 217 11.44 -15.50 -12.58
C ILE A 217 11.49 -15.82 -14.10
N LYS A 218 10.71 -15.11 -14.89
CA LYS A 218 10.68 -15.31 -16.36
C LYS A 218 12.03 -15.01 -17.02
N GLU A 219 12.69 -13.93 -16.62
CA GLU A 219 14.02 -13.59 -17.16
C GLU A 219 15.08 -14.60 -16.72
N HIS A 220 15.04 -15.05 -15.45
CA HIS A 220 15.90 -16.13 -14.98
C HIS A 220 15.73 -17.41 -15.79
N LEU A 221 14.49 -17.85 -16.08
CA LEU A 221 14.22 -19.03 -16.88
C LEU A 221 14.71 -18.89 -18.33
N LYS A 222 14.62 -17.71 -18.93
CA LYS A 222 15.16 -17.45 -20.28
C LYS A 222 16.69 -17.56 -20.28
N GLN A 223 17.36 -16.96 -19.30
CA GLN A 223 18.83 -17.03 -19.18
C GLN A 223 19.30 -18.48 -19.04
N TYR A 224 18.61 -19.28 -18.23
CA TYR A 224 18.91 -20.69 -18.07
C TYR A 224 18.76 -21.49 -19.38
N LYS A 225 17.70 -21.29 -20.16
CA LYS A 225 17.51 -21.93 -21.47
C LYS A 225 18.61 -21.56 -22.45
N LEU A 226 18.94 -20.27 -22.55
CA LEU A 226 20.04 -19.80 -23.41
C LEU A 226 21.40 -20.37 -22.99
N TRP A 227 21.61 -20.60 -21.71
CA TRP A 227 22.83 -21.27 -21.21
C TRP A 227 22.87 -22.74 -21.61
N GLN A 228 21.75 -23.49 -21.52
CA GLN A 228 21.66 -24.88 -21.94
C GLN A 228 21.88 -25.05 -23.46
N GLU A 229 21.39 -24.12 -24.29
CA GLU A 229 21.58 -24.16 -25.73
C GLU A 229 23.03 -23.92 -26.19
N LYS A 230 23.85 -23.32 -25.31
CA LYS A 230 25.25 -22.99 -25.59
C LYS A 230 26.26 -24.01 -25.05
N ASN A 231 25.84 -24.89 -24.17
CA ASN A 231 26.68 -25.91 -23.50
C ASN A 231 26.11 -27.31 -23.73
#